data_527a5106a338bc8237fa52f991f2ba96
#
_entry.id   527a5106a338bc8237fa52f991f2ba96
#
_cell.length_a   1.000
_cell.length_b   1.000
_cell.length_c   1.000
_cell.angle_alpha   90.00
_cell.angle_beta   90.00
_cell.angle_gamma   90.00
#
_symmetry.space_group_name_H-M   'P 1'
#
loop_
_entity.id
_entity.type
_entity.pdbx_description
1 polymer ?
#
loop_
_entity_poly.entity_id
_entity_poly.type
_entity_poly.pdbx_seq_one_letter_code
_entity_poly.pdbx_strand_id
1 'polypeptide(L)'
;IEDYLRPYIEDIDDHMIYLQYDHDFTYQFLKESLPYLSHYCQIFVSDALNSFSQVTPVDIQVGVHLRQGLLSIDIHSIHVQKEELIDLLKAYKKKRKFYKLKNGQILSLENQELQDLDHLTHSLSLNMKDIAGGEIQIPTYRLFEIDQMMNQESSLHYQRSAELKKWTEDFKQREYDFDIPPPWRRASREPP
;
A
#
# COMPACT_ATOMS: atom_id res chain seq x y z
N ILE A 1 36.68 -9.76 7.50
CA ILE A 1 35.54 -9.17 8.23
C ILE A 1 35.73 -7.67 8.37
N GLU A 2 36.89 -7.20 8.87
CA GLU A 2 37.16 -5.77 9.03
C GLU A 2 37.02 -4.98 7.72
N ASP A 3 37.59 -5.48 6.62
CA ASP A 3 37.51 -4.82 5.32
C ASP A 3 36.07 -4.73 4.81
N TYR A 4 35.22 -5.71 5.15
CA TYR A 4 33.81 -5.70 4.81
C TYR A 4 33.02 -4.67 5.63
N LEU A 5 33.34 -4.51 6.91
CA LEU A 5 32.69 -3.57 7.80
C LEU A 5 33.19 -2.13 7.66
N ARG A 6 34.39 -1.95 7.07
CA ARG A 6 35.06 -0.64 6.97
C ARG A 6 34.17 0.51 6.45
N PRO A 7 33.30 0.33 5.43
CA PRO A 7 32.43 1.41 4.95
C PRO A 7 31.37 1.83 5.96
N TYR A 8 31.14 1.05 6.97
CA TYR A 8 30.06 1.16 7.94
C TYR A 8 30.53 1.61 9.32
N ILE A 9 31.83 1.70 9.50
CA ILE A 9 32.45 2.04 10.78
C ILE A 9 32.46 3.56 10.94
N GLU A 10 31.91 4.05 12.03
CA GLU A 10 32.02 5.44 12.45
C GLU A 10 33.24 5.65 13.36
N ASP A 11 33.45 4.73 14.29
CA ASP A 11 34.56 4.78 15.23
C ASP A 11 34.97 3.36 15.68
N ILE A 12 36.21 3.21 16.09
CA ILE A 12 36.77 1.95 16.63
C ILE A 12 37.46 2.28 17.95
N ASP A 13 36.99 1.66 19.02
CA ASP A 13 37.70 1.60 20.29
C ASP A 13 38.34 0.22 20.46
N ASP A 14 39.23 0.04 21.42
CA ASP A 14 40.05 -1.16 21.64
C ASP A 14 39.25 -2.48 21.62
N HIS A 15 37.96 -2.44 21.95
CA HIS A 15 37.09 -3.62 22.07
C HIS A 15 35.76 -3.49 21.38
N MET A 16 35.44 -2.34 20.79
CA MET A 16 34.13 -2.07 20.17
C MET A 16 34.26 -1.35 18.83
N ILE A 17 33.42 -1.74 17.92
CA ILE A 17 33.27 -1.09 16.61
C ILE A 17 31.92 -0.36 16.64
N TYR A 18 31.95 0.95 16.47
CA TYR A 18 30.77 1.79 16.39
C TYR A 18 30.38 1.92 14.91
N LEU A 19 29.15 1.52 14.59
CA LEU A 19 28.62 1.63 13.24
C LEU A 19 27.80 2.90 13.10
N GLN A 20 27.80 3.49 11.91
CA GLN A 20 26.99 4.65 11.60
C GLN A 20 25.51 4.41 11.96
N TYR A 21 24.94 5.31 12.75
CA TYR A 21 23.55 5.22 13.16
C TYR A 21 22.65 5.94 12.15
N ASP A 22 22.38 5.29 11.04
CA ASP A 22 21.31 5.65 10.12
C ASP A 22 20.30 4.50 10.03
N HIS A 23 19.00 4.83 10.00
CA HIS A 23 17.97 3.81 9.95
C HIS A 23 18.05 2.95 8.67
N ASP A 24 18.38 3.57 7.52
CA ASP A 24 18.54 2.88 6.25
C ASP A 24 19.73 1.93 6.29
N PHE A 25 20.82 2.39 6.89
CA PHE A 25 22.01 1.59 7.10
C PHE A 25 21.76 0.42 8.06
N THR A 26 21.15 0.67 9.21
CA THR A 26 20.86 -0.39 10.20
C THR A 26 20.03 -1.52 9.60
N TYR A 27 19.04 -1.18 8.79
CA TYR A 27 18.22 -2.18 8.11
C TYR A 27 19.02 -3.00 7.09
N GLN A 28 19.81 -2.35 6.23
CA GLN A 28 20.61 -3.02 5.24
C GLN A 28 21.67 -3.92 5.89
N PHE A 29 22.29 -3.45 6.96
CA PHE A 29 23.24 -4.23 7.75
C PHE A 29 22.61 -5.49 8.32
N LEU A 30 21.40 -5.38 8.91
CA LEU A 30 20.69 -6.52 9.47
C LEU A 30 20.21 -7.50 8.42
N LYS A 31 19.78 -7.02 7.26
CA LYS A 31 19.20 -7.86 6.21
C LYS A 31 20.25 -8.53 5.32
N GLU A 32 21.34 -7.85 5.04
CA GLU A 32 22.34 -8.29 4.09
C GLU A 32 23.64 -8.69 4.77
N SER A 33 24.14 -7.84 5.67
CA SER A 33 25.48 -8.02 6.25
C SER A 33 25.51 -9.08 7.35
N LEU A 34 24.52 -9.11 8.24
CA LEU A 34 24.49 -10.12 9.30
C LEU A 34 24.34 -11.55 8.77
N PRO A 35 23.45 -11.87 7.82
CA PRO A 35 23.37 -13.20 7.23
C PRO A 35 24.69 -13.59 6.53
N TYR A 36 25.32 -12.65 5.82
CA TYR A 36 26.62 -12.90 5.20
C TYR A 36 27.71 -13.22 6.23
N LEU A 37 27.83 -12.41 7.28
CA LEU A 37 28.80 -12.61 8.35
C LEU A 37 28.56 -13.89 9.13
N SER A 38 27.32 -14.35 9.27
CA SER A 38 26.99 -15.60 9.97
C SER A 38 27.59 -16.85 9.34
N HIS A 39 28.01 -16.79 8.05
CA HIS A 39 28.73 -17.88 7.40
C HIS A 39 30.18 -17.99 7.85
N TYR A 40 30.76 -16.94 8.40
CA TYR A 40 32.15 -16.87 8.79
C TYR A 40 32.39 -16.84 10.30
N CYS A 41 31.40 -16.39 11.07
CA CYS A 41 31.49 -16.28 12.52
C CYS A 41 30.17 -16.53 13.21
N GLN A 42 30.20 -16.91 14.47
CA GLN A 42 29.01 -17.00 15.30
C GLN A 42 28.62 -15.59 15.78
N ILE A 43 27.41 -15.19 15.49
CA ILE A 43 26.92 -13.85 15.81
C ILE A 43 25.92 -13.94 16.98
N PHE A 44 26.15 -13.14 18.01
CA PHE A 44 25.22 -12.96 19.11
C PHE A 44 24.55 -11.59 18.97
N VAL A 45 23.26 -11.58 18.93
CA VAL A 45 22.44 -10.36 18.72
C VAL A 45 21.60 -10.11 19.97
N SER A 46 21.52 -8.87 20.41
CA SER A 46 20.63 -8.51 21.53
C SER A 46 19.16 -8.63 21.12
N ASP A 47 18.26 -8.83 22.10
CA ASP A 47 16.82 -8.92 21.87
C ASP A 47 16.26 -7.66 21.18
N ALA A 48 16.82 -6.50 21.52
CA ALA A 48 16.47 -5.25 20.85
C ALA A 48 16.78 -5.28 19.35
N LEU A 49 17.93 -5.86 18.96
CA LEU A 49 18.32 -5.97 17.56
C LEU A 49 17.58 -7.10 16.85
N ASN A 50 17.24 -8.18 17.56
CA ASN A 50 16.38 -9.24 17.02
C ASN A 50 14.99 -8.74 16.65
N SER A 51 14.42 -7.85 17.42
CA SER A 51 13.13 -7.22 17.07
C SER A 51 13.22 -6.35 15.79
N PHE A 52 14.39 -5.80 15.50
CA PHE A 52 14.68 -5.08 14.25
C PHE A 52 14.81 -6.03 13.04
N SER A 53 15.20 -7.28 13.25
CA SER A 53 15.37 -8.23 12.15
C SER A 53 14.05 -8.80 11.63
N GLN A 54 12.97 -8.72 12.41
CA GLN A 54 11.64 -9.15 12.02
C GLN A 54 10.92 -8.04 11.25
N VAL A 55 11.26 -7.94 9.96
CA VAL A 55 10.56 -7.03 9.05
C VAL A 55 9.20 -7.64 8.70
N THR A 56 8.15 -7.00 9.15
CA THR A 56 6.78 -7.43 8.85
C THR A 56 6.33 -6.80 7.53
N PRO A 57 5.70 -7.54 6.63
CA PRO A 57 5.04 -6.95 5.47
C PRO A 57 3.89 -6.05 5.94
N VAL A 58 3.60 -5.02 5.18
CA VAL A 58 2.44 -4.16 5.44
C VAL A 58 1.21 -4.88 4.90
N ASP A 59 0.22 -5.12 5.75
CA ASP A 59 -1.08 -5.66 5.34
C ASP A 59 -2.07 -4.50 5.24
N ILE A 60 -2.61 -4.28 4.04
CA ILE A 60 -3.54 -3.18 3.77
C ILE A 60 -4.88 -3.73 3.33
N GLN A 61 -5.90 -3.32 4.04
CA GLN A 61 -7.29 -3.67 3.76
C GLN A 61 -8.04 -2.43 3.29
N VAL A 62 -8.81 -2.60 2.23
CA VAL A 62 -9.63 -1.55 1.62
C VAL A 62 -11.08 -1.96 1.68
N GLY A 63 -11.83 -1.35 2.60
CA GLY A 63 -13.27 -1.51 2.70
C GLY A 63 -13.99 -0.59 1.70
N VAL A 64 -14.94 -1.13 0.94
CA VAL A 64 -15.79 -0.34 0.02
C VAL A 64 -17.25 -0.56 0.37
N HIS A 65 -17.93 0.51 0.73
CA HIS A 65 -19.31 0.51 1.20
C HIS A 65 -20.17 1.44 0.34
N LEU A 66 -21.41 1.05 0.11
CA LEU A 66 -22.41 1.94 -0.49
C LEU A 66 -23.29 2.51 0.62
N ARG A 67 -23.29 3.84 0.80
CA ARG A 67 -24.10 4.53 1.80
C ARG A 67 -24.76 5.75 1.18
N GLN A 68 -26.10 5.80 1.25
CA GLN A 68 -26.89 6.97 0.81
C GLN A 68 -26.55 7.44 -0.63
N GLY A 69 -26.26 6.50 -1.53
CA GLY A 69 -25.92 6.84 -2.92
C GLY A 69 -24.48 7.33 -3.15
N LEU A 70 -23.63 7.30 -2.13
CA LEU A 70 -22.19 7.57 -2.23
C LEU A 70 -21.41 6.31 -1.93
N LEU A 71 -20.25 6.17 -2.57
CA LEU A 71 -19.28 5.16 -2.20
C LEU A 71 -18.41 5.68 -1.06
N SER A 72 -18.28 4.87 -0.05
CA SER A 72 -17.41 5.14 1.09
C SER A 72 -16.24 4.15 1.05
N ILE A 73 -15.02 4.66 1.04
CA ILE A 73 -13.80 3.85 1.09
C ILE A 73 -13.17 4.02 2.47
N ASP A 74 -12.86 2.92 3.11
CA ASP A 74 -12.09 2.86 4.34
C ASP A 74 -10.78 2.10 4.10
N ILE A 75 -9.66 2.72 4.46
CA ILE A 75 -8.32 2.14 4.31
C ILE A 75 -7.75 1.93 5.71
N HIS A 76 -7.41 0.70 6.02
CA HIS A 76 -6.79 0.35 7.29
C HIS A 76 -5.74 -0.74 7.13
N SER A 77 -4.89 -0.89 8.12
CA SER A 77 -3.90 -1.95 8.20
C SER A 77 -4.02 -2.65 9.54
N ILE A 78 -3.73 -3.95 9.57
CA ILE A 78 -3.74 -4.72 10.82
C ILE A 78 -2.62 -4.27 11.76
N HIS A 79 -1.47 -3.91 11.20
CA HIS A 79 -0.25 -3.62 11.96
C HIS A 79 0.03 -2.14 12.15
N VAL A 80 -0.66 -1.26 11.42
CA VAL A 80 -0.38 0.18 11.38
C VAL A 80 -1.61 0.96 11.81
N GLN A 81 -1.45 1.84 12.78
CA GLN A 81 -2.52 2.77 13.18
C GLN A 81 -2.79 3.78 12.07
N LYS A 82 -4.02 4.29 11.98
CA LYS A 82 -4.43 5.22 10.88
C LYS A 82 -3.53 6.45 10.80
N GLU A 83 -3.16 7.00 11.93
CA GLU A 83 -2.29 8.19 12.03
C GLU A 83 -0.88 7.91 11.49
N GLU A 84 -0.37 6.71 11.73
CA GLU A 84 0.94 6.29 11.25
C GLU A 84 0.94 5.89 9.77
N LEU A 85 -0.22 5.44 9.23
CA LEU A 85 -0.35 5.05 7.83
C LEU A 85 0.00 6.23 6.90
N ILE A 86 -0.33 7.45 7.29
CA ILE A 86 0.01 8.66 6.53
C ILE A 86 1.51 8.89 6.50
N ASP A 87 2.17 8.75 7.65
CA ASP A 87 3.61 8.97 7.74
C ASP A 87 4.37 7.85 7.02
N LEU A 88 3.86 6.63 7.06
CA LEU A 88 4.34 5.51 6.26
C LEU A 88 4.22 5.77 4.77
N LEU A 89 3.07 6.25 4.28
CA LEU A 89 2.89 6.63 2.87
C LEU A 89 3.79 7.79 2.45
N LYS A 90 4.02 8.77 3.32
CA LYS A 90 4.99 9.84 3.07
C LYS A 90 6.42 9.30 2.96
N ALA A 91 6.78 8.34 3.82
CA ALA A 91 8.09 7.69 3.76
C ALA A 91 8.25 6.87 2.47
N TYR A 92 7.21 6.15 2.06
CA TYR A 92 7.15 5.44 0.80
C TYR A 92 7.36 6.38 -0.40
N LYS A 93 6.65 7.50 -0.47
CA LYS A 93 6.80 8.52 -1.53
C LYS A 93 8.19 9.15 -1.56
N LYS A 94 8.90 9.18 -0.43
CA LYS A 94 10.31 9.58 -0.35
C LYS A 94 11.29 8.47 -0.74
N LYS A 95 10.79 7.33 -1.22
CA LYS A 95 11.58 6.15 -1.63
C LYS A 95 12.45 5.59 -0.51
N ARG A 96 12.01 5.67 0.73
CA ARG A 96 12.66 4.97 1.83
C ARG A 96 12.41 3.47 1.70
N LYS A 97 13.35 2.65 2.13
CA LYS A 97 13.23 1.18 2.04
C LYS A 97 12.41 0.60 3.19
N PHE A 98 12.33 1.29 4.31
CA PHE A 98 11.58 0.85 5.49
C PHE A 98 11.06 2.03 6.32
N TYR A 99 10.13 1.71 7.22
CA TYR A 99 9.54 2.64 8.18
C TYR A 99 9.50 2.00 9.55
N LYS A 100 9.94 2.75 10.58
CA LYS A 100 9.84 2.32 11.97
C LYS A 100 8.57 2.86 12.60
N LEU A 101 7.70 1.97 13.04
CA LEU A 101 6.50 2.31 13.77
C LEU A 101 6.82 2.81 15.19
N LYS A 102 5.88 3.52 15.80
CA LYS A 102 6.01 4.01 17.20
C LYS A 102 6.15 2.88 18.21
N ASN A 103 5.60 1.70 17.92
CA ASN A 103 5.77 0.49 18.73
C ASN A 103 7.15 -0.17 18.59
N GLY A 104 8.03 0.37 17.73
CA GLY A 104 9.37 -0.14 17.49
C GLY A 104 9.47 -1.16 16.36
N GLN A 105 8.38 -1.68 15.83
CA GLN A 105 8.41 -2.59 14.67
C GLN A 105 8.89 -1.88 13.42
N ILE A 106 9.57 -2.64 12.56
CA ILE A 106 10.05 -2.15 11.27
C ILE A 106 9.23 -2.80 10.16
N LEU A 107 8.70 -1.95 9.30
CA LEU A 107 7.97 -2.36 8.11
C LEU A 107 8.82 -2.16 6.88
N SER A 108 8.82 -3.15 5.97
CA SER A 108 9.38 -2.98 4.64
C SER A 108 8.45 -2.11 3.80
N LEU A 109 9.01 -1.08 3.16
CA LEU A 109 8.29 -0.25 2.20
C LEU A 109 8.47 -0.75 0.75
N GLU A 110 9.34 -1.74 0.55
CA GLU A 110 9.51 -2.42 -0.73
C GLU A 110 8.51 -3.59 -0.84
N ASN A 111 7.21 -3.27 -0.81
CA ASN A 111 6.19 -4.29 -0.96
C ASN A 111 5.12 -3.85 -1.99
N GLN A 112 4.48 -4.84 -2.61
CA GLN A 112 3.50 -4.62 -3.67
C GLN A 112 2.24 -3.92 -3.15
N GLU A 113 1.85 -4.16 -1.91
CA GLU A 113 0.65 -3.58 -1.30
C GLU A 113 0.73 -2.06 -1.19
N LEU A 114 1.89 -1.51 -0.85
CA LEU A 114 2.10 -0.07 -0.82
C LEU A 114 2.10 0.55 -2.23
N GLN A 115 2.63 -0.18 -3.20
CA GLN A 115 2.58 0.25 -4.60
C GLN A 115 1.14 0.28 -5.09
N ASP A 116 0.36 -0.75 -4.82
CA ASP A 116 -1.05 -0.85 -5.21
C ASP A 116 -1.89 0.21 -4.49
N LEU A 117 -1.59 0.50 -3.20
CA LEU A 117 -2.23 1.58 -2.47
C LEU A 117 -1.89 2.96 -3.05
N ASP A 118 -0.64 3.21 -3.41
CA ASP A 118 -0.26 4.48 -4.05
C ASP A 118 -0.96 4.63 -5.40
N HIS A 119 -1.06 3.56 -6.17
CA HIS A 119 -1.82 3.54 -7.42
C HIS A 119 -3.32 3.81 -7.20
N LEU A 120 -3.94 3.18 -6.22
CA LEU A 120 -5.35 3.40 -5.84
C LEU A 120 -5.58 4.86 -5.43
N THR A 121 -4.74 5.40 -4.56
CA THR A 121 -4.86 6.79 -4.10
C THR A 121 -4.67 7.79 -5.22
N HIS A 122 -3.76 7.52 -6.15
CA HIS A 122 -3.52 8.36 -7.31
C HIS A 122 -4.70 8.32 -8.29
N SER A 123 -5.17 7.15 -8.65
CA SER A 123 -6.31 6.95 -9.57
C SER A 123 -7.58 7.63 -9.06
N LEU A 124 -7.86 7.47 -7.77
CA LEU A 124 -9.02 8.10 -7.15
C LEU A 124 -8.80 9.58 -6.77
N SER A 125 -7.61 10.12 -7.03
CA SER A 125 -7.21 11.50 -6.67
C SER A 125 -7.40 11.80 -5.18
N LEU A 126 -7.10 10.82 -4.32
CA LEU A 126 -7.25 10.96 -2.87
C LEU A 126 -6.10 11.74 -2.28
N ASN A 127 -6.43 12.64 -1.37
CA ASN A 127 -5.42 13.39 -0.61
C ASN A 127 -5.05 12.62 0.66
N MET A 128 -3.85 12.87 1.18
CA MET A 128 -3.40 12.31 2.46
C MET A 128 -4.33 12.66 3.62
N LYS A 129 -5.02 13.81 3.56
CA LYS A 129 -5.99 14.23 4.56
C LYS A 129 -7.26 13.39 4.52
N ASP A 130 -7.67 12.92 3.35
CA ASP A 130 -8.84 12.07 3.16
C ASP A 130 -8.58 10.71 3.80
N ILE A 131 -7.39 10.15 3.62
CA ILE A 131 -6.95 8.89 4.24
C ILE A 131 -6.92 9.04 5.77
N ALA A 132 -6.44 10.18 6.28
CA ALA A 132 -6.42 10.49 7.71
C ALA A 132 -7.81 10.58 8.33
N GLY A 133 -8.77 11.11 7.59
CA GLY A 133 -10.17 11.25 8.01
C GLY A 133 -10.89 9.92 8.20
N GLY A 134 -10.32 8.83 7.70
CA GLY A 134 -10.76 7.44 7.91
C GLY A 134 -11.79 6.98 6.91
N GLU A 135 -12.79 7.75 6.56
CA GLU A 135 -13.83 7.40 5.59
C GLU A 135 -13.83 8.40 4.44
N ILE A 136 -13.57 7.90 3.23
CA ILE A 136 -13.45 8.71 2.03
C ILE A 136 -14.74 8.55 1.23
N GLN A 137 -15.46 9.62 0.99
CA GLN A 137 -16.67 9.60 0.17
C GLN A 137 -16.36 9.99 -1.27
N ILE A 138 -16.77 9.13 -2.20
CA ILE A 138 -16.62 9.35 -3.63
C ILE A 138 -17.95 9.13 -4.37
N PRO A 139 -18.13 9.80 -5.51
CA PRO A 139 -19.33 9.60 -6.31
C PRO A 139 -19.48 8.16 -6.84
N THR A 140 -20.70 7.65 -6.90
CA THR A 140 -21.01 6.27 -7.32
C THR A 140 -20.61 5.97 -8.75
N TYR A 141 -20.51 6.95 -9.65
CA TYR A 141 -20.06 6.71 -11.03
C TYR A 141 -18.62 6.16 -11.10
N ARG A 142 -17.80 6.36 -10.06
CA ARG A 142 -16.45 5.79 -9.97
C ARG A 142 -16.43 4.32 -9.54
N LEU A 143 -17.60 3.74 -9.27
CA LEU A 143 -17.68 2.32 -8.88
C LEU A 143 -17.05 1.39 -9.90
N PHE A 144 -17.24 1.66 -11.19
CA PHE A 144 -16.66 0.82 -12.25
C PHE A 144 -15.13 0.84 -12.24
N GLU A 145 -14.55 1.99 -11.99
CA GLU A 145 -13.10 2.15 -11.84
C GLU A 145 -12.59 1.33 -10.66
N ILE A 146 -13.27 1.41 -9.52
CA ILE A 146 -12.94 0.63 -8.33
C ILE A 146 -13.18 -0.86 -8.56
N ASP A 147 -14.30 -1.26 -9.18
CA ASP A 147 -14.59 -2.66 -9.49
C ASP A 147 -13.54 -3.26 -10.42
N GLN A 148 -13.04 -2.50 -11.38
CA GLN A 148 -11.97 -2.90 -12.24
C GLN A 148 -10.66 -3.10 -11.46
N MET A 149 -10.30 -2.19 -10.56
CA MET A 149 -9.12 -2.31 -9.70
C MET A 149 -9.23 -3.51 -8.76
N MET A 150 -10.42 -3.75 -8.19
CA MET A 150 -10.68 -4.88 -7.30
C MET A 150 -10.63 -6.25 -8.01
N ASN A 151 -10.88 -6.28 -9.32
CA ASN A 151 -10.85 -7.51 -10.14
C ASN A 151 -9.50 -7.73 -10.83
N GLN A 152 -8.59 -6.76 -10.80
CA GLN A 152 -7.21 -6.94 -11.23
C GLN A 152 -6.42 -7.70 -10.16
N GLU A 153 -5.31 -8.31 -10.54
CA GLU A 153 -4.36 -8.89 -9.59
C GLU A 153 -3.73 -7.78 -8.75
N SER A 154 -4.33 -7.54 -7.60
CA SER A 154 -3.86 -6.57 -6.62
C SER A 154 -3.51 -7.28 -5.33
N SER A 155 -2.44 -6.84 -4.67
CA SER A 155 -2.05 -7.34 -3.36
C SER A 155 -2.93 -6.79 -2.23
N LEU A 156 -3.79 -5.79 -2.52
CA LEU A 156 -4.70 -5.21 -1.53
C LEU A 156 -5.87 -6.13 -1.22
N HIS A 157 -6.19 -6.25 0.05
CA HIS A 157 -7.35 -7.01 0.50
C HIS A 157 -8.62 -6.15 0.44
N TYR A 158 -9.42 -6.33 -0.61
CA TYR A 158 -10.68 -5.60 -0.78
C TYR A 158 -11.85 -6.28 -0.08
N GLN A 159 -12.60 -5.51 0.70
CA GLN A 159 -13.85 -5.95 1.33
C GLN A 159 -15.01 -5.14 0.78
N ARG A 160 -15.99 -5.83 0.18
CA ARG A 160 -17.22 -5.21 -0.34
C ARG A 160 -18.35 -5.40 0.66
N SER A 161 -19.11 -4.34 0.95
CA SER A 161 -20.34 -4.49 1.71
C SER A 161 -21.39 -5.32 0.95
N ALA A 162 -22.29 -5.96 1.68
CA ALA A 162 -23.38 -6.76 1.08
C ALA A 162 -24.27 -5.90 0.17
N GLU A 163 -24.52 -4.64 0.57
CA GLU A 163 -25.29 -3.68 -0.22
C GLU A 163 -24.61 -3.35 -1.54
N LEU A 164 -23.30 -3.16 -1.52
CA LEU A 164 -22.53 -2.88 -2.73
C LEU A 164 -22.54 -4.08 -3.68
N LYS A 165 -22.36 -5.31 -3.16
CA LYS A 165 -22.45 -6.53 -3.97
C LYS A 165 -23.80 -6.63 -4.67
N LYS A 166 -24.88 -6.49 -3.90
CA LYS A 166 -26.24 -6.54 -4.44
C LYS A 166 -26.46 -5.47 -5.51
N TRP A 167 -26.04 -4.24 -5.24
CA TRP A 167 -26.17 -3.14 -6.19
C TRP A 167 -25.41 -3.39 -7.50
N THR A 168 -24.21 -3.94 -7.40
CA THR A 168 -23.38 -4.27 -8.57
C THR A 168 -24.01 -5.40 -9.40
N GLU A 169 -24.58 -6.41 -8.75
CA GLU A 169 -25.29 -7.51 -9.40
C GLU A 169 -26.56 -7.02 -10.09
N ASP A 170 -27.39 -6.23 -9.39
CA ASP A 170 -28.61 -5.63 -9.94
C ASP A 170 -28.28 -4.72 -11.13
N PHE A 171 -27.15 -4.01 -11.08
CA PHE A 171 -26.72 -3.14 -12.17
C PHE A 171 -26.26 -3.94 -13.39
N LYS A 172 -25.51 -5.02 -13.20
CA LYS A 172 -25.07 -5.91 -14.28
C LYS A 172 -26.22 -6.67 -14.93
N GLN A 173 -27.29 -6.94 -14.18
CA GLN A 173 -28.49 -7.63 -14.70
C GLN A 173 -29.48 -6.71 -15.42
N ARG A 174 -29.36 -5.39 -15.26
CA ARG A 174 -30.17 -4.46 -16.05
C ARG A 174 -29.67 -4.48 -17.49
N GLU A 175 -30.37 -5.23 -18.35
CA GLU A 175 -30.31 -5.01 -19.78
C GLU A 175 -30.81 -3.59 -20.05
N TYR A 176 -29.87 -2.68 -20.36
CA TYR A 176 -30.24 -1.38 -20.89
C TYR A 176 -30.75 -1.60 -22.31
N ASP A 177 -32.04 -1.80 -22.47
CA ASP A 177 -32.71 -1.69 -23.75
C ASP A 177 -32.66 -0.20 -24.16
N PHE A 178 -31.57 0.15 -24.85
CA PHE A 178 -31.46 1.44 -25.49
C PHE A 178 -32.34 1.42 -26.74
N ASP A 179 -33.63 1.69 -26.55
CA ASP A 179 -34.49 2.07 -27.66
C ASP A 179 -33.91 3.37 -28.25
N ILE A 180 -33.08 3.20 -29.31
CA ILE A 180 -32.49 4.31 -30.05
C ILE A 180 -33.67 5.04 -30.69
N PRO A 181 -33.99 6.30 -30.26
CA PRO A 181 -35.13 7.03 -30.84
C PRO A 181 -34.94 7.13 -32.37
N PRO A 182 -36.02 6.99 -33.13
CA PRO A 182 -36.02 6.87 -34.60
C PRO A 182 -35.46 8.03 -35.44
N PRO A 183 -34.91 9.15 -34.93
CA PRO A 183 -34.40 10.21 -35.81
C PRO A 183 -33.10 9.92 -36.49
N TRP A 184 -32.42 8.79 -36.23
CA TRP A 184 -31.14 8.45 -36.88
C TRP A 184 -31.26 7.46 -38.07
N ARG A 185 -32.48 7.08 -38.44
CA ARG A 185 -32.68 6.51 -39.79
C ARG A 185 -32.48 7.63 -40.79
N ARG A 186 -31.27 7.72 -41.35
CA ARG A 186 -31.00 8.52 -42.55
C ARG A 186 -32.05 8.12 -43.55
N ALA A 187 -32.88 9.07 -43.91
CA ALA A 187 -33.68 8.96 -45.14
C ALA A 187 -32.66 8.68 -46.25
N SER A 188 -32.71 7.46 -46.79
CA SER A 188 -32.04 7.13 -48.02
C SER A 188 -32.58 8.10 -49.07
N ARG A 189 -31.81 9.11 -49.41
CA ARG A 189 -32.06 9.91 -50.61
C ARG A 189 -31.83 8.97 -51.76
N GLU A 190 -32.90 8.54 -52.40
CA GLU A 190 -32.86 8.04 -53.76
C GLU A 190 -32.36 9.20 -54.62
N PRO A 191 -31.35 8.98 -55.47
CA PRO A 191 -30.96 9.95 -56.47
C PRO A 191 -32.01 10.01 -57.60
N PRO A 192 -32.17 11.17 -58.28
CA PRO A 192 -33.12 11.33 -59.36
C PRO A 192 -32.76 10.53 -60.59
#